data_d9b597506c2859a8de95b67391be6c90
#
_entry.id   d9b597506c2859a8de95b67391be6c90
#
_cell.length_a   1.000
_cell.length_b   1.000
_cell.length_c   1.000
_cell.angle_alpha   90.00
_cell.angle_beta   90.00
_cell.angle_gamma   90.00
#
_symmetry.space_group_name_H-M   'P 1'
#
loop_
_entity.id
_entity.type
_entity.pdbx_description
1 polymer ?
#
loop_
_entity_poly.entity_id
_entity_poly.type
_entity_poly.pdbx_seq_one_letter_code
_entity_poly.pdbx_strand_id
1 'polypeptide(L)'
;MQRGRRIAFDYGDVRIGVAVSDPDSILSSPLITLKASEKNLGKQISEILSEIEPVVIYVGRPALLSGNDGVATDKAREFVALLGSITQIPIEMIDERMSTISAARNLREAGRTAKDSKNAIDMAAAVAILDFAIEIEKRK
;
A
#
# COMPACT_ATOMS: atom_id res chain seq x y z
N MET A 1 -17.57 8.73 8.82
CA MET A 1 -16.77 7.98 7.85
C MET A 1 -17.42 6.62 7.62
N GLN A 2 -17.38 6.13 6.40
CA GLN A 2 -18.05 4.89 6.03
C GLN A 2 -17.47 3.69 6.77
N ARG A 3 -18.34 2.82 7.28
CA ARG A 3 -17.91 1.58 7.90
C ARG A 3 -17.53 0.56 6.82
N GLY A 4 -16.41 -0.12 7.00
CA GLY A 4 -15.93 -1.15 6.09
C GLY A 4 -14.42 -1.24 6.14
N ARG A 5 -13.89 -2.35 5.64
CA ARG A 5 -12.44 -2.55 5.60
C ARG A 5 -11.80 -1.67 4.54
N ARG A 6 -10.60 -1.20 4.84
CA ARG A 6 -9.74 -0.49 3.89
C ARG A 6 -8.51 -1.36 3.63
N ILE A 7 -7.99 -1.26 2.41
CA ILE A 7 -6.79 -2.00 2.02
C ILE A 7 -5.77 -1.01 1.48
N ALA A 8 -4.50 -1.25 1.74
CA ALA A 8 -3.42 -0.41 1.23
C ALA A 8 -2.37 -1.28 0.55
N PHE A 9 -1.83 -0.75 -0.54
CA PHE A 9 -0.74 -1.35 -1.28
C PHE A 9 0.46 -0.42 -1.24
N ASP A 10 1.60 -0.96 -0.82
CA ASP A 10 2.88 -0.26 -0.94
C ASP A 10 3.60 -0.83 -2.15
N TYR A 11 3.44 -0.14 -3.29
CA TYR A 11 3.99 -0.61 -4.55
C TYR A 11 5.50 -0.42 -4.60
N GLY A 12 6.22 -1.51 -4.86
CA GLY A 12 7.66 -1.49 -5.13
C GLY A 12 7.96 -2.20 -6.45
N ASP A 13 9.17 -1.99 -6.99
CA ASP A 13 9.58 -2.60 -8.26
C ASP A 13 9.63 -4.12 -8.20
N VAL A 14 9.94 -4.67 -7.05
CA VAL A 14 10.13 -6.11 -6.85
C VAL A 14 8.97 -6.71 -6.07
N ARG A 15 8.55 -6.04 -5.00
CA ARG A 15 7.51 -6.55 -4.09
C ARG A 15 6.46 -5.49 -3.82
N ILE A 16 5.26 -5.95 -3.54
CA ILE A 16 4.13 -5.10 -3.19
C ILE A 16 3.64 -5.55 -1.82
N GLY A 17 3.77 -4.67 -0.82
CA GLY A 17 3.25 -4.92 0.52
C GLY A 17 1.77 -4.62 0.58
N VAL A 18 1.01 -5.45 1.29
CA VAL A 18 -0.45 -5.29 1.41
C VAL A 18 -0.84 -5.29 2.88
N ALA A 19 -1.66 -4.33 3.26
CA ALA A 19 -2.22 -4.22 4.62
C ALA A 19 -3.73 -4.02 4.54
N VAL A 20 -4.43 -4.42 5.60
CA VAL A 20 -5.88 -4.34 5.66
C VAL A 20 -6.31 -3.84 7.05
N SER A 21 -7.41 -3.08 7.11
CA SER A 21 -8.01 -2.66 8.37
C SER A 21 -9.20 -3.53 8.73
N ASP A 22 -9.60 -3.46 10.00
CA ASP A 22 -10.90 -3.97 10.43
C ASP A 22 -12.03 -3.07 9.90
N PRO A 23 -13.29 -3.52 9.95
CA PRO A 23 -14.42 -2.72 9.44
C PRO A 23 -14.61 -1.36 10.13
N ASP A 24 -14.16 -1.23 11.37
CA ASP A 24 -14.29 0.03 12.13
C ASP A 24 -13.05 0.91 12.02
N SER A 25 -12.03 0.47 11.27
CA SER A 25 -10.78 1.19 11.05
C SER A 25 -10.05 1.55 12.35
N ILE A 26 -10.05 0.62 13.28
CA ILE A 26 -9.35 0.76 14.55
C ILE A 26 -7.93 0.22 14.45
N LEU A 27 -7.75 -0.91 13.77
CA LEU A 27 -6.47 -1.60 13.65
C LEU A 27 -6.15 -1.89 12.19
N SER A 28 -4.93 -1.52 11.78
CA SER A 28 -4.37 -1.92 10.49
C SER A 28 -3.39 -3.06 10.70
N SER A 29 -3.49 -4.09 9.88
CA SER A 29 -2.69 -5.31 10.02
C SER A 29 -2.02 -5.66 8.70
N PRO A 30 -0.80 -6.20 8.73
CA PRO A 30 -0.16 -6.70 7.51
C PRO A 30 -0.94 -7.92 6.99
N LEU A 31 -1.07 -8.03 5.68
CA LEU A 31 -1.78 -9.14 5.06
C LEU A 31 -0.85 -10.07 4.32
N ILE A 32 -0.16 -9.56 3.29
CA ILE A 32 0.68 -10.38 2.41
C ILE A 32 1.67 -9.49 1.66
N THR A 33 2.73 -10.10 1.13
CA THR A 33 3.62 -9.45 0.17
C THR A 33 3.49 -10.18 -1.16
N LEU A 34 3.26 -9.44 -2.23
CA LEU A 34 3.13 -9.97 -3.59
C LEU A 34 4.38 -9.66 -4.40
N LYS A 35 4.66 -10.48 -5.41
CA LYS A 35 5.74 -10.21 -6.36
C LYS A 35 5.22 -9.32 -7.47
N ALA A 36 5.88 -8.19 -7.70
CA ALA A 36 5.46 -7.25 -8.74
C ALA A 36 5.57 -7.83 -10.15
N SER A 37 6.50 -8.77 -10.36
CA SER A 37 6.72 -9.42 -11.67
C SER A 37 5.85 -10.66 -11.90
N GLU A 38 4.96 -11.00 -10.98
CA GLU A 38 4.11 -12.19 -11.13
C GLU A 38 3.17 -12.03 -12.32
N LYS A 39 3.11 -13.07 -13.18
CA LYS A 39 2.25 -13.02 -14.37
C LYS A 39 0.77 -12.94 -14.04
N ASN A 40 0.35 -13.56 -12.95
CA ASN A 40 -1.05 -13.55 -12.52
C ASN A 40 -1.31 -12.57 -11.38
N LEU A 41 -0.53 -11.49 -11.32
CA LEU A 41 -0.67 -10.48 -10.28
C LEU A 41 -2.09 -9.92 -10.20
N GLY A 42 -2.68 -9.59 -11.34
CA GLY A 42 -4.05 -9.08 -11.38
C GLY A 42 -5.06 -10.06 -10.79
N LYS A 43 -4.88 -11.36 -11.08
CA LYS A 43 -5.73 -12.41 -10.53
C LYS A 43 -5.57 -12.53 -9.02
N GLN A 44 -4.32 -12.50 -8.53
CA GLN A 44 -4.04 -12.56 -7.09
C GLN A 44 -4.71 -11.40 -6.36
N ILE A 45 -4.59 -10.20 -6.90
CA ILE A 45 -5.20 -9.01 -6.32
C ILE A 45 -6.72 -9.12 -6.36
N SER A 46 -7.27 -9.57 -7.48
CA SER A 46 -8.73 -9.75 -7.60
C SER A 46 -9.28 -10.70 -6.55
N GLU A 47 -8.57 -11.80 -6.27
CA GLU A 47 -8.95 -12.75 -5.24
C GLU A 47 -8.92 -12.12 -3.85
N ILE A 48 -7.89 -11.31 -3.56
CA ILE A 48 -7.78 -10.59 -2.28
C ILE A 48 -8.96 -9.61 -2.13
N LEU A 49 -9.27 -8.85 -3.17
CA LEU A 49 -10.36 -7.89 -3.12
C LEU A 49 -11.71 -8.56 -2.95
N SER A 50 -11.91 -9.72 -3.57
CA SER A 50 -13.15 -10.50 -3.40
C SER A 50 -13.31 -11.02 -1.99
N GLU A 51 -12.23 -11.39 -1.34
CA GLU A 51 -12.26 -11.92 0.03
C GLU A 51 -12.44 -10.79 1.06
N ILE A 52 -11.70 -9.70 0.91
CA ILE A 52 -11.68 -8.59 1.86
C ILE A 52 -12.89 -7.67 1.68
N GLU A 53 -13.35 -7.47 0.45
CA GLU A 53 -14.43 -6.55 0.09
C GLU A 53 -14.21 -5.14 0.67
N PRO A 54 -13.07 -4.49 0.37
CA PRO A 54 -12.77 -3.19 0.94
C PRO A 54 -13.68 -2.10 0.35
N VAL A 55 -13.90 -1.05 1.13
CA VAL A 55 -14.69 0.11 0.67
C VAL A 55 -13.82 1.12 -0.07
N VAL A 56 -12.50 1.10 0.14
CA VAL A 56 -11.55 1.97 -0.56
C VAL A 56 -10.19 1.28 -0.60
N ILE A 57 -9.44 1.56 -1.67
CA ILE A 57 -8.07 1.09 -1.86
C ILE A 57 -7.14 2.29 -1.79
N TYR A 58 -6.10 2.19 -0.98
CA TYR A 58 -5.05 3.19 -0.91
C TYR A 58 -3.77 2.65 -1.52
N VAL A 59 -3.08 3.47 -2.32
CA VAL A 59 -1.80 3.11 -2.92
C VAL A 59 -0.78 4.17 -2.50
N GLY A 60 0.30 3.73 -1.88
CA GLY A 60 1.39 4.64 -1.51
C GLY A 60 2.16 5.09 -2.74
N ARG A 61 2.28 6.40 -2.91
CA ARG A 61 3.06 7.00 -3.99
C ARG A 61 4.49 7.21 -3.49
N PRO A 62 5.50 6.62 -4.17
CA PRO A 62 6.88 6.82 -3.74
C PRO A 62 7.28 8.29 -3.77
N ALA A 63 7.98 8.73 -2.73
CA ALA A 63 8.53 10.07 -2.65
C ALA A 63 9.99 10.02 -3.08
N LEU A 64 10.35 10.76 -4.12
CA LEU A 64 11.75 10.90 -4.52
C LEU A 64 12.34 12.11 -3.80
N LEU A 65 13.53 11.93 -3.23
CA LEU A 65 14.22 12.98 -2.48
C LEU A 65 14.49 14.23 -3.34
N SER A 66 14.63 14.04 -4.65
CA SER A 66 14.86 15.13 -5.59
C SER A 66 13.61 15.93 -5.94
N GLY A 67 12.45 15.51 -5.46
CA GLY A 67 11.18 16.09 -5.85
C GLY A 67 10.77 15.75 -7.27
N ASN A 68 11.53 14.93 -7.96
CA ASN A 68 11.27 14.52 -9.33
C ASN A 68 10.46 13.22 -9.32
N ASP A 69 9.32 13.21 -9.97
CA ASP A 69 8.39 12.09 -9.95
C ASP A 69 8.88 10.85 -10.70
N GLY A 70 9.76 10.97 -11.64
CA GLY A 70 10.49 9.89 -12.28
C GLY A 70 9.77 8.57 -12.55
N VAL A 71 10.58 7.55 -12.85
CA VAL A 71 10.11 6.21 -13.24
C VAL A 71 9.28 5.51 -12.14
N ALA A 72 9.64 5.71 -10.87
CA ALA A 72 8.92 5.06 -9.76
C ALA A 72 7.46 5.52 -9.69
N THR A 73 7.20 6.81 -9.96
CA THR A 73 5.84 7.34 -9.98
C THR A 73 5.05 6.82 -11.16
N ASP A 74 5.70 6.69 -12.32
CA ASP A 74 5.04 6.14 -13.51
C ASP A 74 4.62 4.69 -13.29
N LYS A 75 5.45 3.89 -12.65
CA LYS A 75 5.13 2.50 -12.32
C LYS A 75 3.99 2.42 -11.31
N ALA A 76 3.94 3.32 -10.34
CA ALA A 76 2.84 3.38 -9.39
C ALA A 76 1.52 3.74 -10.10
N ARG A 77 1.56 4.64 -11.07
CA ARG A 77 0.39 4.97 -11.89
C ARG A 77 -0.07 3.79 -12.74
N GLU A 78 0.86 3.02 -13.30
CA GLU A 78 0.54 1.80 -14.04
C GLU A 78 -0.13 0.78 -13.12
N PHE A 79 0.35 0.66 -11.89
CA PHE A 79 -0.27 -0.22 -10.91
C PHE A 79 -1.69 0.22 -10.58
N VAL A 80 -1.92 1.52 -10.40
CA VAL A 80 -3.27 2.06 -10.17
C VAL A 80 -4.16 1.78 -11.38
N ALA A 81 -3.64 1.89 -12.59
CA ALA A 81 -4.38 1.56 -13.80
C ALA A 81 -4.76 0.07 -13.84
N LEU A 82 -3.85 -0.82 -13.42
CA LEU A 82 -4.15 -2.23 -13.30
C LEU A 82 -5.30 -2.47 -12.31
N LEU A 83 -5.23 -1.85 -11.14
CA LEU A 83 -6.30 -1.96 -10.15
C LEU A 83 -7.64 -1.48 -10.73
N GLY A 84 -7.64 -0.35 -11.41
CA GLY A 84 -8.84 0.20 -12.03
C GLY A 84 -9.44 -0.70 -13.09
N SER A 85 -8.62 -1.57 -13.72
CA SER A 85 -9.09 -2.52 -14.72
C SER A 85 -9.75 -3.76 -14.12
N ILE A 86 -9.50 -4.06 -12.84
CA ILE A 86 -10.00 -5.28 -12.21
C ILE A 86 -11.04 -5.02 -11.12
N THR A 87 -11.25 -3.78 -10.72
CA THR A 87 -12.23 -3.44 -9.68
C THR A 87 -12.80 -2.06 -9.91
N GLN A 88 -14.01 -1.83 -9.37
CA GLN A 88 -14.64 -0.51 -9.36
C GLN A 88 -14.54 0.17 -8.00
N ILE A 89 -13.87 -0.46 -7.04
CA ILE A 89 -13.65 0.14 -5.73
C ILE A 89 -12.82 1.42 -5.89
N PRO A 90 -13.19 2.52 -5.20
CA PRO A 90 -12.42 3.76 -5.29
C PRO A 90 -10.96 3.56 -4.89
N ILE A 91 -10.05 4.16 -5.65
CA ILE A 91 -8.61 4.07 -5.44
C ILE A 91 -8.09 5.48 -5.16
N GLU A 92 -7.35 5.65 -4.07
CA GLU A 92 -6.72 6.92 -3.73
C GLU A 92 -5.23 6.72 -3.54
N MET A 93 -4.43 7.62 -4.10
CA MET A 93 -2.99 7.62 -3.89
C MET A 93 -2.62 8.46 -2.68
N ILE A 94 -1.71 7.93 -1.86
CA ILE A 94 -1.18 8.62 -0.69
C ILE A 94 0.27 8.96 -0.95
N ASP A 95 0.60 10.26 -0.86
CA ASP A 95 1.98 10.74 -1.05
C ASP A 95 2.77 10.48 0.23
N GLU A 96 3.78 9.61 0.14
CA GLU A 96 4.60 9.23 1.28
C GLU A 96 5.37 10.43 1.87
N ARG A 97 5.60 11.49 1.10
CA ARG A 97 6.27 12.71 1.60
C ARG A 97 5.43 13.46 2.63
N MET A 98 4.11 13.25 2.61
CA MET A 98 3.18 13.94 3.52
C MET A 98 3.08 13.26 4.88
N SER A 99 3.90 12.25 5.14
CA SER A 99 3.82 11.43 6.35
C SER A 99 5.21 11.06 6.83
N THR A 100 5.28 10.36 7.97
CA THR A 100 6.52 9.80 8.50
C THR A 100 6.81 8.40 7.97
N ILE A 101 6.12 7.96 6.92
CA ILE A 101 6.25 6.60 6.37
C ILE A 101 7.69 6.31 5.93
N SER A 102 8.30 7.24 5.18
CA SER A 102 9.67 7.08 4.71
C SER A 102 10.68 6.98 5.85
N ALA A 103 10.50 7.80 6.88
CA ALA A 103 11.37 7.77 8.06
C ALA A 103 11.24 6.46 8.81
N ALA A 104 10.00 5.97 9.00
CA ALA A 104 9.74 4.70 9.66
C ALA A 104 10.35 3.54 8.87
N ARG A 105 10.25 3.57 7.54
CA ARG A 105 10.86 2.57 6.67
C ARG A 105 12.38 2.55 6.82
N ASN A 106 13.01 3.72 6.78
CA ASN A 106 14.45 3.83 6.90
C ASN A 106 14.96 3.32 8.25
N LEU A 107 14.27 3.64 9.33
CA LEU A 107 14.63 3.16 10.66
C LEU A 107 14.56 1.63 10.76
N ARG A 108 13.55 1.04 10.16
CA ARG A 108 13.38 -0.41 10.17
C ARG A 108 14.43 -1.12 9.34
N GLU A 109 14.78 -0.57 8.19
CA GLU A 109 15.83 -1.11 7.33
C GLU A 109 17.19 -1.10 8.04
N ALA A 110 17.48 -0.06 8.79
CA ALA A 110 18.75 0.06 9.52
C ALA A 110 18.91 -0.97 10.64
N GLY A 111 17.81 -1.48 11.19
CA GLY A 111 17.84 -2.39 12.34
C GLY A 111 17.67 -3.86 12.01
N ARG A 112 17.65 -4.28 10.73
CA ARG A 112 17.32 -5.67 10.38
C ARG A 112 18.25 -6.28 9.33
N THR A 113 18.43 -7.61 9.40
CA THR A 113 19.20 -8.39 8.43
C THR A 113 18.34 -8.84 7.24
N ALA A 114 19.01 -9.11 6.12
CA ALA A 114 18.53 -8.86 4.77
C ALA A 114 17.37 -9.66 4.17
N LYS A 115 17.01 -10.87 4.60
CA LYS A 115 16.04 -11.67 3.83
C LYS A 115 14.60 -11.63 4.36
N ASP A 116 14.44 -11.90 5.64
CA ASP A 116 13.11 -11.90 6.25
C ASP A 116 12.59 -10.50 6.52
N SER A 117 13.52 -9.54 6.58
CA SER A 117 13.20 -8.14 6.84
C SER A 117 12.55 -7.42 5.67
N LYS A 118 12.85 -7.81 4.42
CA LYS A 118 12.30 -7.09 3.26
C LYS A 118 10.79 -7.24 3.15
N ASN A 119 10.27 -8.46 3.29
CA ASN A 119 8.83 -8.69 3.28
C ASN A 119 8.15 -8.01 4.47
N ALA A 120 8.75 -8.10 5.65
CA ALA A 120 8.23 -7.45 6.85
C ALA A 120 8.23 -5.92 6.70
N ILE A 121 9.28 -5.35 6.08
CA ILE A 121 9.37 -3.91 5.84
C ILE A 121 8.29 -3.47 4.86
N ASP A 122 8.09 -4.21 3.76
CA ASP A 122 7.07 -3.87 2.77
C ASP A 122 5.66 -3.89 3.38
N MET A 123 5.36 -4.91 4.18
CA MET A 123 4.08 -4.99 4.86
C MET A 123 3.92 -3.89 5.92
N ALA A 124 4.99 -3.56 6.64
CA ALA A 124 4.97 -2.50 7.63
C ALA A 124 4.78 -1.12 6.98
N ALA A 125 5.36 -0.91 5.79
CA ALA A 125 5.14 0.31 5.02
C ALA A 125 3.68 0.41 4.57
N ALA A 126 3.09 -0.70 4.13
CA ALA A 126 1.68 -0.74 3.75
C ALA A 126 0.77 -0.42 4.95
N VAL A 127 1.08 -0.95 6.14
CA VAL A 127 0.37 -0.62 7.38
C VAL A 127 0.45 0.87 7.67
N ALA A 128 1.65 1.46 7.54
CA ALA A 128 1.85 2.89 7.80
C ALA A 128 1.07 3.75 6.80
N ILE A 129 1.03 3.37 5.52
CA ILE A 129 0.22 4.04 4.51
C ILE A 129 -1.26 3.99 4.90
N LEU A 130 -1.73 2.83 5.31
CA LEU A 130 -3.12 2.63 5.68
C LEU A 130 -3.49 3.45 6.92
N ASP A 131 -2.66 3.44 7.95
CA ASP A 131 -2.89 4.22 9.17
C ASP A 131 -2.96 5.71 8.85
N PHE A 132 -2.05 6.21 8.01
CA PHE A 132 -2.04 7.61 7.61
C PHE A 132 -3.31 7.96 6.82
N ALA A 133 -3.69 7.11 5.88
CA ALA A 133 -4.89 7.33 5.06
C ALA A 133 -6.16 7.35 5.91
N ILE A 134 -6.27 6.43 6.86
CA ILE A 134 -7.41 6.38 7.79
C ILE A 134 -7.46 7.64 8.64
N GLU A 135 -6.33 8.11 9.12
CA GLU A 135 -6.25 9.33 9.90
C GLU A 135 -6.74 10.55 9.12
N ILE A 136 -6.34 10.66 7.85
CA ILE A 136 -6.83 11.72 6.96
C ILE A 136 -8.35 11.60 6.81
N GLU A 137 -8.86 10.39 6.59
CA GLU A 137 -10.29 10.14 6.44
C GLU A 137 -11.09 10.59 7.66
N LYS A 138 -10.56 10.31 8.86
CA LYS A 138 -11.21 10.67 10.11
C LYS A 138 -11.25 12.18 10.35
N ARG A 139 -10.36 12.94 9.73
CA ARG A 139 -10.31 14.40 9.84
C ARG A 139 -11.26 15.13 8.91
N LYS A 140 -11.81 14.44 7.94
CA LYS A 140 -12.74 15.06 6.98
C LYS A 140 -14.15 15.25 7.53
#